data_a5aac7a492f5e1fb24db3fac05b65085
#
_entry.id   a5aac7a492f5e1fb24db3fac05b65085
#
_cell.length_a   1.000
_cell.length_b   1.000
_cell.length_c   1.000
_cell.angle_alpha   90.00
_cell.angle_beta   90.00
_cell.angle_gamma   90.00
#
_symmetry.space_group_name_H-M   'P 1'
#
loop_
_entity.id
_entity.type
_entity.pdbx_description
1 polymer ?
#
loop_
_entity_poly.entity_id
_entity_poly.type
_entity_poly.pdbx_seq_one_letter_code
_entity_poly.pdbx_strand_id
1 'polypeptide(L)'
;MTTMKKRSICGLMAAMLLLTTACGGSKESSTEQKDAPQTEGAEAELTEWEKSSGIFNSDETEEELYELAKQEGSVTLYSISSRCGKVANAFNAKYPGVVCTAFDISGSELLEKVTREYEAGRYVADVVHYKDQDGSIYAEYVESNIFYNYRPEDILSHVDDIYKQTSTPLYIEMTQLFYNGDAYPDKPPVTNIWEVTQPEWKGRVMMQNILNDLAWASWATGFCVGDTPAMLEDAYKDLTGEDLVLSEGCENAGYEFLKRLYENEPIFTSSSDDV
;
A
#
# COMPACT_ATOMS: atom_id res chain seq x y z
N MET A 1 40.83 -12.96 21.56
CA MET A 1 41.04 -14.39 21.82
C MET A 1 39.86 -14.90 22.57
N THR A 2 38.99 -15.61 21.90
CA THR A 2 38.31 -16.83 22.32
C THR A 2 37.28 -17.18 21.25
N THR A 3 37.65 -18.16 20.49
CA THR A 3 36.84 -18.87 19.46
C THR A 3 35.74 -19.69 20.13
N MET A 4 34.50 -19.60 19.59
CA MET A 4 33.50 -20.65 19.86
C MET A 4 32.87 -21.18 18.59
N LYS A 5 33.19 -22.38 18.37
CA LYS A 5 32.83 -23.50 17.52
C LYS A 5 31.39 -23.55 17.03
N LYS A 6 31.30 -23.79 15.71
CA LYS A 6 30.18 -24.44 15.00
C LYS A 6 29.89 -25.82 15.61
N ARG A 7 28.59 -26.12 15.76
CA ARG A 7 28.11 -27.52 15.87
C ARG A 7 27.01 -27.76 14.85
N SER A 8 27.37 -28.54 13.82
CA SER A 8 26.46 -29.32 12.99
C SER A 8 25.81 -30.41 13.84
N ILE A 9 24.52 -30.62 13.67
CA ILE A 9 23.90 -31.90 14.00
C ILE A 9 23.09 -32.33 12.77
N CYS A 10 23.64 -33.35 12.13
CA CYS A 10 23.00 -34.18 11.15
C CYS A 10 22.30 -35.33 11.91
N GLY A 11 21.09 -35.65 11.59
CA GLY A 11 20.35 -36.76 12.22
C GLY A 11 19.25 -37.28 11.31
N LEU A 12 19.60 -38.35 10.65
CA LEU A 12 18.84 -39.28 9.82
C LEU A 12 17.78 -40.05 10.64
N MET A 13 16.66 -40.42 10.00
CA MET A 13 16.00 -41.73 9.99
C MET A 13 14.52 -41.53 9.69
N ALA A 14 13.98 -42.07 8.71
CA ALA A 14 13.77 -43.43 8.17
C ALA A 14 12.29 -43.78 8.19
N ALA A 15 11.89 -44.26 7.06
CA ALA A 15 10.57 -44.74 6.61
C ALA A 15 9.84 -45.69 7.56
N MET A 16 8.48 -45.62 7.50
CA MET A 16 7.68 -46.84 7.59
C MET A 16 6.34 -46.67 6.88
N LEU A 17 6.17 -47.45 5.83
CA LEU A 17 4.89 -47.82 5.20
C LEU A 17 4.03 -48.60 6.20
N LEU A 18 2.72 -48.40 6.16
CA LEU A 18 1.77 -49.53 6.18
C LEU A 18 0.38 -49.09 5.67
N LEU A 19 -0.09 -49.86 4.72
CA LEU A 19 -1.42 -49.89 4.13
C LEU A 19 -2.49 -50.32 5.13
N THR A 20 -3.69 -49.73 5.08
CA THR A 20 -4.93 -50.53 5.18
C THR A 20 -6.07 -49.81 4.46
N THR A 21 -6.71 -50.58 3.61
CA THR A 21 -7.95 -50.38 2.88
C THR A 21 -9.18 -50.34 3.80
N ALA A 22 -10.19 -49.51 3.50
CA ALA A 22 -11.57 -49.96 3.23
C ALA A 22 -12.57 -48.83 3.06
N CYS A 23 -13.23 -48.83 1.94
CA CYS A 23 -14.61 -48.49 1.57
C CYS A 23 -15.51 -47.63 2.44
N GLY A 24 -16.14 -46.62 1.82
CA GLY A 24 -17.38 -45.97 2.22
C GLY A 24 -17.67 -44.72 1.38
N GLY A 25 -18.53 -44.84 0.35
CA GLY A 25 -18.79 -43.75 -0.60
C GLY A 25 -19.71 -42.66 -0.04
N SER A 26 -19.44 -41.46 -0.49
CA SER A 26 -20.46 -40.42 -0.71
C SER A 26 -19.93 -39.46 -1.77
N LYS A 27 -20.74 -39.20 -2.76
CA LYS A 27 -20.47 -38.33 -3.89
C LYS A 27 -20.50 -36.87 -3.41
N GLU A 28 -19.36 -36.21 -3.43
CA GLU A 28 -19.32 -34.76 -3.52
C GLU A 28 -18.57 -34.39 -4.81
N SER A 29 -19.20 -33.51 -5.56
CA SER A 29 -18.73 -32.96 -6.82
C SER A 29 -17.51 -32.08 -6.57
N SER A 30 -16.33 -32.60 -6.77
CA SER A 30 -15.10 -31.81 -6.86
C SER A 30 -15.01 -31.20 -8.24
N THR A 31 -15.16 -29.90 -8.31
CA THR A 31 -14.73 -29.11 -9.48
C THR A 31 -13.21 -29.22 -9.55
N GLU A 32 -12.73 -29.96 -10.53
CA GLU A 32 -11.30 -30.03 -10.86
C GLU A 32 -10.83 -28.63 -11.24
N GLN A 33 -10.02 -28.06 -10.38
CA GLN A 33 -9.20 -26.91 -10.69
C GLN A 33 -8.09 -27.42 -11.63
N LYS A 34 -8.22 -27.12 -12.92
CA LYS A 34 -7.17 -27.37 -13.90
C LYS A 34 -5.95 -26.58 -13.48
N ASP A 35 -4.89 -27.28 -13.13
CA ASP A 35 -3.55 -26.70 -13.05
C ASP A 35 -3.22 -26.08 -14.41
N ALA A 36 -2.94 -24.77 -14.39
CA ALA A 36 -2.41 -24.09 -15.56
C ALA A 36 -1.04 -24.68 -15.90
N PRO A 37 -0.71 -24.86 -17.17
CA PRO A 37 0.59 -25.38 -17.56
C PRO A 37 1.67 -24.39 -17.09
N GLN A 38 2.59 -24.88 -16.26
CA GLN A 38 3.85 -24.18 -16.00
C GLN A 38 4.64 -24.18 -17.31
N THR A 39 4.64 -23.05 -18.00
CA THR A 39 5.63 -22.78 -19.03
C THR A 39 6.95 -22.52 -18.31
N GLU A 40 7.90 -23.41 -18.42
CA GLU A 40 9.32 -23.14 -18.17
C GLU A 40 9.77 -22.12 -19.23
N GLY A 41 9.44 -20.85 -19.00
CA GLY A 41 10.07 -19.72 -19.68
C GLY A 41 11.50 -19.63 -19.15
N ALA A 42 12.48 -19.54 -20.05
CA ALA A 42 13.85 -19.23 -19.67
C ALA A 42 13.81 -17.90 -18.90
N GLU A 43 14.05 -17.95 -17.57
CA GLU A 43 14.22 -16.79 -16.73
C GLU A 43 15.36 -15.97 -17.34
N ALA A 44 15.04 -14.79 -17.89
CA ALA A 44 16.05 -13.81 -18.20
C ALA A 44 16.74 -13.49 -16.86
N GLU A 45 18.03 -13.81 -16.73
CA GLU A 45 18.78 -13.52 -15.50
C GLU A 45 18.78 -12.01 -15.33
N LEU A 46 18.12 -11.53 -14.24
CA LEU A 46 18.16 -10.13 -13.83
C LEU A 46 19.61 -9.69 -13.69
N THR A 47 19.91 -8.49 -14.12
CA THR A 47 21.22 -7.87 -13.89
C THR A 47 21.46 -7.71 -12.37
N GLU A 48 22.71 -7.62 -11.95
CA GLU A 48 23.04 -7.42 -10.53
C GLU A 48 22.43 -6.13 -9.96
N TRP A 49 22.23 -5.13 -10.82
CA TRP A 49 21.58 -3.87 -10.46
C TRP A 49 20.08 -4.06 -10.24
N GLU A 50 19.40 -4.74 -11.12
CA GLU A 50 17.97 -5.07 -10.98
C GLU A 50 17.70 -5.89 -9.72
N LYS A 51 18.55 -6.87 -9.42
CA LYS A 51 18.49 -7.64 -8.18
C LYS A 51 18.67 -6.77 -6.93
N SER A 52 19.56 -5.79 -6.98
CA SER A 52 19.87 -4.93 -5.84
C SER A 52 18.89 -3.78 -5.64
N SER A 53 18.27 -3.29 -6.71
CA SER A 53 17.35 -2.14 -6.70
C SER A 53 15.88 -2.51 -6.62
N GLY A 54 15.54 -3.79 -6.80
CA GLY A 54 14.16 -4.23 -6.91
C GLY A 54 13.41 -3.63 -8.11
N ILE A 55 14.14 -3.11 -9.10
CA ILE A 55 13.58 -2.50 -10.29
C ILE A 55 13.64 -3.51 -11.43
N PHE A 56 12.52 -3.71 -12.09
CA PHE A 56 12.40 -4.48 -13.32
C PHE A 56 11.81 -3.59 -14.41
N ASN A 57 12.55 -3.43 -15.50
CA ASN A 57 12.10 -2.72 -16.70
C ASN A 57 12.32 -3.62 -17.91
N SER A 58 11.49 -3.44 -18.92
CA SER A 58 11.68 -4.02 -20.24
C SER A 58 11.87 -2.93 -21.28
N ASP A 59 12.67 -3.22 -22.30
CA ASP A 59 12.90 -2.30 -23.44
C ASP A 59 11.85 -2.48 -24.53
N GLU A 60 10.94 -3.46 -24.37
CA GLU A 60 9.89 -3.75 -25.33
C GLU A 60 8.83 -2.66 -25.35
N THR A 61 8.33 -2.41 -26.55
CA THR A 61 7.17 -1.54 -26.77
C THR A 61 5.87 -2.15 -26.23
N GLU A 62 4.82 -1.33 -26.03
CA GLU A 62 3.48 -1.83 -25.64
C GLU A 62 2.97 -2.93 -26.60
N GLU A 63 3.26 -2.82 -27.89
CA GLU A 63 2.85 -3.80 -28.90
C GLU A 63 3.60 -5.13 -28.73
N GLU A 64 4.91 -5.08 -28.51
CA GLU A 64 5.74 -6.25 -28.30
C GLU A 64 5.38 -6.96 -26.99
N LEU A 65 5.18 -6.20 -25.91
CA LEU A 65 4.70 -6.75 -24.63
C LEU A 65 3.32 -7.40 -24.78
N TYR A 66 2.43 -6.82 -25.58
CA TYR A 66 1.12 -7.41 -25.80
C TYR A 66 1.21 -8.75 -26.58
N GLU A 67 2.11 -8.85 -27.56
CA GLU A 67 2.33 -10.13 -28.28
C GLU A 67 2.91 -11.21 -27.35
N LEU A 68 3.79 -10.85 -26.41
CA LEU A 68 4.31 -11.77 -25.39
C LEU A 68 3.19 -12.17 -24.41
N ALA A 69 2.44 -11.20 -23.91
CA ALA A 69 1.33 -11.46 -22.97
C ALA A 69 0.24 -12.38 -23.55
N LYS A 70 -0.01 -12.33 -24.87
CA LYS A 70 -0.91 -13.28 -25.53
C LYS A 70 -0.40 -14.72 -25.50
N GLN A 71 0.91 -14.93 -25.42
CA GLN A 71 1.48 -16.27 -25.29
C GLN A 71 1.28 -16.81 -23.87
N GLU A 72 1.31 -15.96 -22.87
CA GLU A 72 1.00 -16.28 -21.46
C GLU A 72 -0.51 -16.46 -21.25
N GLY A 73 -1.32 -15.64 -21.90
CA GLY A 73 -2.78 -15.75 -21.95
C GLY A 73 -3.52 -15.18 -20.73
N SER A 74 -2.83 -14.87 -19.62
CA SER A 74 -3.47 -14.38 -18.40
C SER A 74 -2.57 -13.46 -17.60
N VAL A 75 -3.20 -12.59 -16.78
CA VAL A 75 -2.54 -11.75 -15.76
C VAL A 75 -3.40 -11.71 -14.50
N THR A 76 -2.79 -11.83 -13.35
CA THR A 76 -3.44 -11.82 -12.04
C THR A 76 -3.13 -10.53 -11.30
N LEU A 77 -4.17 -9.76 -10.97
CA LEU A 77 -4.07 -8.52 -10.20
C LEU A 77 -4.59 -8.73 -8.77
N TYR A 78 -3.74 -8.51 -7.76
CA TYR A 78 -4.16 -8.33 -6.38
C TYR A 78 -4.28 -6.85 -6.05
N SER A 79 -5.38 -6.44 -5.45
CA SER A 79 -5.65 -5.02 -5.23
C SER A 79 -6.43 -4.80 -3.94
N ILE A 80 -6.09 -3.73 -3.23
CA ILE A 80 -6.85 -3.23 -2.08
C ILE A 80 -8.07 -2.38 -2.48
N SER A 81 -8.32 -2.24 -3.76
CA SER A 81 -9.43 -1.43 -4.27
C SER A 81 -10.57 -2.28 -4.80
N SER A 82 -11.78 -2.09 -4.26
CA SER A 82 -13.01 -2.72 -4.75
C SER A 82 -13.33 -2.40 -6.23
N ARG A 83 -12.61 -1.45 -6.82
CA ARG A 83 -12.75 -1.08 -8.23
C ARG A 83 -11.88 -1.93 -9.17
N CYS A 84 -11.03 -2.81 -8.64
CA CYS A 84 -10.11 -3.63 -9.45
C CYS A 84 -10.82 -4.47 -10.52
N GLY A 85 -12.03 -4.97 -10.24
CA GLY A 85 -12.84 -5.67 -11.22
C GLY A 85 -13.23 -4.83 -12.44
N LYS A 86 -13.44 -3.50 -12.27
CA LYS A 86 -13.68 -2.59 -13.38
C LYS A 86 -12.43 -2.38 -14.22
N VAL A 87 -11.26 -2.32 -13.56
CA VAL A 87 -9.95 -2.22 -14.23
C VAL A 87 -9.69 -3.48 -15.06
N ALA A 88 -9.89 -4.67 -14.49
CA ALA A 88 -9.76 -5.94 -15.21
C ALA A 88 -10.69 -6.01 -16.42
N ASN A 89 -11.95 -5.59 -16.29
CA ASN A 89 -12.87 -5.57 -17.41
C ASN A 89 -12.43 -4.63 -18.53
N ALA A 90 -11.92 -3.43 -18.20
CA ALA A 90 -11.41 -2.49 -19.17
C ALA A 90 -10.13 -3.03 -19.87
N PHE A 91 -9.25 -3.67 -19.11
CA PHE A 91 -8.06 -4.34 -19.63
C PHE A 91 -8.44 -5.44 -20.61
N ASN A 92 -9.34 -6.35 -20.25
CA ASN A 92 -9.81 -7.45 -21.10
C ASN A 92 -10.45 -6.96 -22.40
N ALA A 93 -11.11 -5.80 -22.36
CA ALA A 93 -11.67 -5.18 -23.56
C ALA A 93 -10.59 -4.55 -24.46
N LYS A 94 -9.54 -3.97 -23.87
CA LYS A 94 -8.44 -3.34 -24.62
C LYS A 94 -7.47 -4.37 -25.22
N TYR A 95 -7.21 -5.47 -24.51
CA TYR A 95 -6.20 -6.48 -24.87
C TYR A 95 -6.82 -7.89 -25.03
N PRO A 96 -7.64 -8.13 -26.08
CA PRO A 96 -8.26 -9.44 -26.31
C PRO A 96 -7.19 -10.53 -26.51
N GLY A 97 -7.35 -11.64 -25.80
CA GLY A 97 -6.40 -12.76 -25.79
C GLY A 97 -5.52 -12.83 -24.56
N VAL A 98 -5.56 -11.79 -23.68
CA VAL A 98 -4.97 -11.82 -22.33
C VAL A 98 -6.10 -11.65 -21.32
N VAL A 99 -6.28 -12.58 -20.40
CA VAL A 99 -7.35 -12.54 -19.41
C VAL A 99 -6.83 -11.98 -18.10
N CYS A 100 -7.21 -10.76 -17.77
CA CYS A 100 -6.94 -10.18 -16.44
C CYS A 100 -7.97 -10.68 -15.44
N THR A 101 -7.51 -11.30 -14.36
CA THR A 101 -8.32 -11.67 -13.20
C THR A 101 -7.90 -10.81 -12.02
N ALA A 102 -8.83 -10.04 -11.45
CA ALA A 102 -8.56 -9.16 -10.32
C ALA A 102 -9.21 -9.68 -9.04
N PHE A 103 -8.48 -9.58 -7.94
CA PHE A 103 -8.93 -9.95 -6.61
C PHE A 103 -8.92 -8.70 -5.70
N ASP A 104 -10.08 -8.39 -5.15
CA ASP A 104 -10.25 -7.38 -4.11
C ASP A 104 -9.93 -8.02 -2.76
N ILE A 105 -8.83 -7.61 -2.14
CA ILE A 105 -8.31 -8.22 -0.92
C ILE A 105 -7.94 -7.09 0.04
N SER A 106 -8.32 -7.20 1.32
CA SER A 106 -7.96 -6.21 2.33
C SER A 106 -6.43 -6.09 2.48
N GLY A 107 -5.94 -4.91 2.89
CA GLY A 107 -4.50 -4.62 2.88
C GLY A 107 -3.65 -5.67 3.61
N SER A 108 -3.96 -5.96 4.87
CA SER A 108 -3.20 -6.95 5.67
C SER A 108 -3.33 -8.37 5.12
N GLU A 109 -4.51 -8.77 4.66
CA GLU A 109 -4.75 -10.07 4.07
C GLU A 109 -4.00 -10.26 2.74
N LEU A 110 -3.89 -9.18 1.94
CA LEU A 110 -3.15 -9.19 0.69
C LEU A 110 -1.67 -9.47 0.94
N LEU A 111 -1.05 -8.76 1.87
CA LEU A 111 0.36 -8.94 2.20
C LEU A 111 0.63 -10.34 2.78
N GLU A 112 -0.22 -10.79 3.70
CA GLU A 112 -0.12 -12.15 4.25
C GLU A 112 -0.26 -13.22 3.18
N LYS A 113 -1.16 -13.04 2.22
CA LYS A 113 -1.35 -13.95 1.10
C LYS A 113 -0.12 -14.00 0.20
N VAL A 114 0.41 -12.85 -0.21
CA VAL A 114 1.62 -12.77 -1.05
C VAL A 114 2.81 -13.40 -0.33
N THR A 115 3.02 -13.09 0.95
CA THR A 115 4.11 -13.66 1.74
C THR A 115 4.04 -15.19 1.78
N ARG A 116 2.86 -15.75 2.07
CA ARG A 116 2.67 -17.20 2.09
C ARG A 116 2.88 -17.86 0.73
N GLU A 117 2.45 -17.21 -0.33
CA GLU A 117 2.66 -17.71 -1.70
C GLU A 117 4.14 -17.68 -2.07
N TYR A 118 4.83 -16.58 -1.76
CA TYR A 118 6.28 -16.45 -1.98
C TYR A 118 7.08 -17.51 -1.22
N GLU A 119 6.82 -17.69 0.08
CA GLU A 119 7.48 -18.72 0.92
C GLU A 119 7.23 -20.14 0.42
N ALA A 120 6.09 -20.38 -0.21
CA ALA A 120 5.75 -21.66 -0.84
C ALA A 120 6.33 -21.83 -2.25
N GLY A 121 7.10 -20.84 -2.77
CA GLY A 121 7.62 -20.82 -4.13
C GLY A 121 6.53 -20.69 -5.19
N ARG A 122 5.41 -20.06 -4.85
CA ARG A 122 4.25 -19.86 -5.74
C ARG A 122 4.09 -18.37 -6.00
N TYR A 123 4.25 -17.98 -7.24
CA TYR A 123 4.15 -16.57 -7.69
C TYR A 123 2.83 -16.40 -8.44
N VAL A 124 1.72 -16.18 -7.70
CA VAL A 124 0.37 -16.16 -8.26
C VAL A 124 -0.02 -14.76 -8.76
N ALA A 125 0.39 -13.72 -8.03
CA ALA A 125 0.12 -12.34 -8.43
C ALA A 125 1.20 -11.86 -9.40
N ASP A 126 0.79 -11.40 -10.58
CA ASP A 126 1.67 -10.72 -11.53
C ASP A 126 1.75 -9.23 -11.23
N VAL A 127 0.66 -8.65 -10.74
CA VAL A 127 0.57 -7.22 -10.38
C VAL A 127 -0.05 -7.08 -9.00
N VAL A 128 0.58 -6.28 -8.15
CA VAL A 128 0.06 -5.89 -6.84
C VAL A 128 -0.19 -4.39 -6.81
N HIS A 129 -1.45 -4.02 -6.54
CA HIS A 129 -1.83 -2.65 -6.26
C HIS A 129 -2.03 -2.47 -4.76
N TYR A 130 -1.15 -1.72 -4.14
CA TYR A 130 -1.12 -1.50 -2.71
C TYR A 130 -0.88 -0.03 -2.37
N LYS A 131 -1.10 0.36 -1.13
CA LYS A 131 -0.82 1.69 -0.60
C LYS A 131 0.26 1.59 0.46
N ASP A 132 1.47 2.06 0.13
CA ASP A 132 2.56 2.13 1.10
C ASP A 132 2.42 3.42 1.93
N GLN A 133 1.92 3.27 3.16
CA GLN A 133 1.57 4.39 4.04
C GLN A 133 2.71 4.82 4.94
N ASP A 134 3.64 3.93 5.20
CA ASP A 134 4.71 4.09 6.20
C ASP A 134 6.10 3.65 5.69
N GLY A 135 6.21 3.29 4.42
CA GLY A 135 7.45 2.80 3.80
C GLY A 135 7.73 1.32 4.04
N SER A 136 6.85 0.60 4.76
CA SER A 136 7.07 -0.82 5.07
C SER A 136 7.04 -1.71 3.84
N ILE A 137 6.20 -1.37 2.85
CA ILE A 137 6.13 -2.12 1.59
C ILE A 137 7.47 -2.04 0.85
N TYR A 138 8.04 -0.85 0.77
CA TYR A 138 9.36 -0.70 0.17
C TYR A 138 10.41 -1.47 0.95
N ALA A 139 10.53 -1.27 2.26
CA ALA A 139 11.56 -1.86 3.09
C ALA A 139 11.45 -3.39 3.21
N GLU A 140 10.23 -3.94 3.28
CA GLU A 140 10.04 -5.37 3.54
C GLU A 140 9.83 -6.19 2.27
N TYR A 141 9.22 -5.62 1.23
CA TYR A 141 8.84 -6.37 0.02
C TYR A 141 9.69 -6.03 -1.19
N VAL A 142 10.03 -4.76 -1.39
CA VAL A 142 10.83 -4.34 -2.56
C VAL A 142 12.31 -4.62 -2.33
N GLU A 143 12.88 -4.19 -1.19
CA GLU A 143 14.30 -4.47 -0.87
C GLU A 143 14.60 -5.97 -0.73
N SER A 144 13.60 -6.78 -0.40
CA SER A 144 13.70 -8.25 -0.32
C SER A 144 13.44 -8.96 -1.65
N ASN A 145 13.17 -8.22 -2.72
CA ASN A 145 12.81 -8.75 -4.04
C ASN A 145 11.57 -9.68 -4.03
N ILE A 146 10.64 -9.46 -3.11
CA ILE A 146 9.31 -10.08 -3.14
C ILE A 146 8.43 -9.34 -4.13
N PHE A 147 8.53 -8.01 -4.16
CA PHE A 147 7.96 -7.15 -5.20
C PHE A 147 9.08 -6.53 -6.04
N TYR A 148 8.81 -6.38 -7.32
CA TYR A 148 9.67 -5.66 -8.26
C TYR A 148 8.97 -4.38 -8.68
N ASN A 149 9.74 -3.29 -8.80
CA ASN A 149 9.24 -2.05 -9.35
C ASN A 149 9.35 -2.08 -10.88
N TYR A 150 8.23 -2.19 -11.56
CA TYR A 150 8.16 -1.90 -12.99
C TYR A 150 8.05 -0.38 -13.18
N ARG A 151 9.01 0.21 -13.91
CA ARG A 151 9.16 1.66 -14.05
C ARG A 151 9.18 2.08 -15.52
N PRO A 152 8.03 2.02 -16.21
CA PRO A 152 7.94 2.38 -17.62
C PRO A 152 8.19 3.88 -17.82
N GLU A 153 9.18 4.21 -18.66
CA GLU A 153 9.66 5.59 -18.89
C GLU A 153 8.56 6.48 -19.47
N ASP A 154 7.75 5.96 -20.37
CA ASP A 154 6.63 6.67 -20.98
C ASP A 154 5.60 7.16 -19.95
N ILE A 155 5.28 6.34 -18.95
CA ILE A 155 4.40 6.72 -17.84
C ILE A 155 5.10 7.67 -16.88
N LEU A 156 6.32 7.32 -16.45
CA LEU A 156 7.04 8.08 -15.43
C LEU A 156 7.49 9.46 -15.93
N SER A 157 7.66 9.67 -17.23
CA SER A 157 7.94 10.99 -17.79
C SER A 157 6.84 12.03 -17.49
N HIS A 158 5.61 11.58 -17.19
CA HIS A 158 4.46 12.44 -16.87
C HIS A 158 4.21 12.59 -15.35
N VAL A 159 5.06 12.01 -14.54
CA VAL A 159 4.97 12.04 -13.06
C VAL A 159 6.06 12.94 -12.51
N ASP A 160 5.75 13.78 -11.52
CA ASP A 160 6.76 14.62 -10.87
C ASP A 160 7.77 13.77 -10.10
N ASP A 161 9.03 14.18 -10.07
CA ASP A 161 10.13 13.41 -9.50
C ASP A 161 9.95 13.06 -8.03
N ILE A 162 9.26 13.90 -7.28
CA ILE A 162 8.96 13.66 -5.86
C ILE A 162 8.12 12.40 -5.64
N TYR A 163 7.34 11.97 -6.63
CA TYR A 163 6.46 10.80 -6.53
C TYR A 163 7.03 9.54 -7.21
N LYS A 164 8.25 9.60 -7.75
CA LYS A 164 8.91 8.51 -8.49
C LYS A 164 9.91 7.71 -7.65
N GLN A 165 9.97 7.92 -6.34
CA GLN A 165 11.15 7.51 -5.58
C GLN A 165 11.20 6.02 -5.26
N THR A 166 10.06 5.36 -5.06
CA THR A 166 10.03 3.98 -4.59
C THR A 166 9.33 3.01 -5.53
N SER A 167 8.18 3.38 -6.06
CA SER A 167 7.37 2.52 -6.94
C SER A 167 6.71 3.35 -8.03
N THR A 168 6.09 2.70 -9.02
CA THR A 168 5.28 3.39 -10.04
C THR A 168 3.96 3.81 -9.41
N PRO A 169 3.70 5.13 -9.26
CA PRO A 169 2.47 5.60 -8.64
C PRO A 169 1.29 5.47 -9.62
N LEU A 170 0.20 4.90 -9.15
CA LEU A 170 -1.06 4.84 -9.89
C LEU A 170 -1.89 6.11 -9.70
N TYR A 171 -1.94 6.62 -8.47
CA TYR A 171 -2.58 7.88 -8.10
C TYR A 171 -2.01 8.38 -6.76
N ILE A 172 -2.30 9.63 -6.46
CA ILE A 172 -1.92 10.27 -5.21
C ILE A 172 -3.20 10.64 -4.48
N GLU A 173 -3.27 10.31 -3.21
CA GLU A 173 -4.35 10.73 -2.33
C GLU A 173 -3.88 11.88 -1.44
N MET A 174 -4.76 12.84 -1.25
CA MET A 174 -4.52 13.97 -0.35
C MET A 174 -5.65 14.06 0.67
N THR A 175 -5.27 14.21 1.94
CA THR A 175 -6.23 14.56 2.98
C THR A 175 -6.32 16.08 3.07
N GLN A 176 -7.52 16.62 2.93
CA GLN A 176 -7.77 18.05 2.89
C GLN A 176 -8.92 18.43 3.83
N LEU A 177 -8.95 19.70 4.25
CA LEU A 177 -10.11 20.28 4.92
C LEU A 177 -11.14 20.67 3.87
N PHE A 178 -12.35 20.15 4.02
CA PHE A 178 -13.51 20.55 3.23
C PHE A 178 -14.47 21.38 4.08
N TYR A 179 -15.23 22.23 3.43
CA TYR A 179 -16.25 23.04 4.09
C TYR A 179 -17.51 23.14 3.24
N ASN A 180 -18.65 23.41 3.87
CA ASN A 180 -19.89 23.61 3.17
C ASN A 180 -19.88 24.98 2.48
N GLY A 181 -19.78 25.01 1.13
CA GLY A 181 -19.76 26.22 0.32
C GLY A 181 -21.04 27.03 0.40
N ASP A 182 -22.20 26.42 0.66
CA ASP A 182 -23.46 27.15 0.82
C ASP A 182 -23.51 27.92 2.15
N ALA A 183 -22.82 27.40 3.18
CA ALA A 183 -22.69 28.09 4.46
C ALA A 183 -21.64 29.19 4.44
N TYR A 184 -20.64 29.08 3.55
CA TYR A 184 -19.52 30.01 3.42
C TYR A 184 -19.28 30.37 1.95
N PRO A 185 -20.22 31.12 1.31
CA PRO A 185 -20.17 31.34 -0.14
C PRO A 185 -19.05 32.30 -0.58
N ASP A 186 -18.61 33.18 0.29
CA ASP A 186 -17.69 34.27 -0.08
C ASP A 186 -16.22 33.87 0.09
N LYS A 187 -15.90 33.04 1.09
CA LYS A 187 -14.52 32.62 1.41
C LYS A 187 -14.48 31.38 2.28
N PRO A 188 -13.36 30.62 2.23
CA PRO A 188 -13.14 29.55 3.19
C PRO A 188 -13.25 30.04 4.63
N PRO A 189 -13.92 29.29 5.52
CA PRO A 189 -14.03 29.67 6.93
C PRO A 189 -12.73 29.44 7.71
N VAL A 190 -11.80 28.65 7.16
CA VAL A 190 -10.48 28.32 7.70
C VAL A 190 -9.45 28.58 6.62
N THR A 191 -8.43 29.34 6.93
CA THR A 191 -7.30 29.64 6.03
C THR A 191 -5.95 29.25 6.65
N ASN A 192 -5.95 29.00 7.95
CA ASN A 192 -4.80 28.51 8.69
C ASN A 192 -5.22 27.29 9.52
N ILE A 193 -4.42 26.24 9.51
CA ILE A 193 -4.78 24.97 10.15
C ILE A 193 -5.02 25.10 11.67
N TRP A 194 -4.37 26.04 12.33
CA TRP A 194 -4.55 26.27 13.77
C TRP A 194 -5.92 26.87 14.11
N GLU A 195 -6.63 27.46 13.14
CA GLU A 195 -7.98 27.98 13.38
C GLU A 195 -8.92 26.89 13.86
N VAL A 196 -8.79 25.62 13.36
CA VAL A 196 -9.63 24.51 13.79
C VAL A 196 -9.43 24.09 15.25
N THR A 197 -8.37 24.59 15.90
CA THR A 197 -8.12 24.39 17.32
C THR A 197 -8.66 25.50 18.21
N GLN A 198 -9.22 26.56 17.61
CA GLN A 198 -9.75 27.70 18.35
C GLN A 198 -11.15 27.38 18.91
N PRO A 199 -11.58 28.07 20.00
CA PRO A 199 -12.85 27.80 20.67
C PRO A 199 -14.09 27.87 19.77
N GLU A 200 -14.08 28.71 18.74
CA GLU A 200 -15.19 28.84 17.78
C GLU A 200 -15.41 27.58 16.93
N TRP A 201 -14.40 26.73 16.81
CA TRP A 201 -14.46 25.47 16.07
C TRP A 201 -14.71 24.27 16.98
N LYS A 202 -14.88 24.47 18.29
CA LYS A 202 -15.14 23.38 19.22
C LYS A 202 -16.40 22.59 18.81
N GLY A 203 -16.24 21.28 18.62
CA GLY A 203 -17.31 20.39 18.20
C GLY A 203 -17.83 20.63 16.77
N ARG A 204 -17.05 21.29 15.92
CA ARG A 204 -17.46 21.65 14.54
C ARG A 204 -16.57 21.06 13.45
N VAL A 205 -15.48 20.44 13.81
CA VAL A 205 -14.59 19.69 12.90
C VAL A 205 -15.06 18.26 12.88
N MET A 206 -15.32 17.72 11.70
CA MET A 206 -15.68 16.31 11.49
C MET A 206 -14.50 15.57 10.87
N MET A 207 -14.17 14.38 11.37
CA MET A 207 -13.07 13.57 10.88
C MET A 207 -13.24 12.09 11.25
N GLN A 208 -12.56 11.20 10.58
CA GLN A 208 -12.46 9.82 11.03
C GLN A 208 -11.57 9.72 12.28
N ASN A 209 -11.88 8.73 13.12
CA ASN A 209 -11.07 8.47 14.31
C ASN A 209 -9.71 7.88 13.88
N ILE A 210 -8.62 8.58 14.19
CA ILE A 210 -7.25 8.18 13.85
C ILE A 210 -6.83 6.83 14.47
N LEU A 211 -7.51 6.37 15.52
CA LEU A 211 -7.20 5.09 16.16
C LEU A 211 -7.87 3.89 15.49
N ASN A 212 -8.75 4.10 14.53
CA ASN A 212 -9.50 3.03 13.89
C ASN A 212 -8.82 2.46 12.63
N ASP A 213 -7.86 3.19 12.06
CA ASP A 213 -7.23 2.82 10.79
C ASP A 213 -5.78 3.31 10.73
N LEU A 214 -4.88 2.46 10.20
CA LEU A 214 -3.46 2.79 10.07
C LEU A 214 -3.22 4.02 9.19
N ALA A 215 -4.05 4.24 8.15
CA ALA A 215 -3.94 5.41 7.29
C ALA A 215 -4.13 6.70 8.06
N TRP A 216 -5.10 6.74 8.97
CA TRP A 216 -5.35 7.91 9.81
C TRP A 216 -4.30 8.08 10.91
N ALA A 217 -3.77 6.97 11.44
CA ALA A 217 -2.63 7.03 12.36
C ALA A 217 -1.38 7.59 11.65
N SER A 218 -1.09 7.15 10.43
CA SER A 218 0.01 7.67 9.61
C SER A 218 -0.18 9.15 9.26
N TRP A 219 -1.41 9.57 8.93
CA TRP A 219 -1.74 10.97 8.71
C TRP A 219 -1.43 11.82 9.96
N ALA A 220 -1.85 11.38 11.13
CA ALA A 220 -1.55 12.09 12.38
C ALA A 220 -0.05 12.15 12.67
N THR A 221 0.67 11.03 12.45
CA THR A 221 2.13 10.98 12.62
C THR A 221 2.84 11.97 11.68
N GLY A 222 2.30 12.18 10.47
CA GLY A 222 2.83 13.15 9.50
C GLY A 222 2.93 14.59 10.03
N PHE A 223 2.12 14.97 11.01
CA PHE A 223 2.25 16.27 11.69
C PHE A 223 3.47 16.35 12.60
N CYS A 224 3.94 15.21 13.10
CA CYS A 224 4.98 15.13 14.14
C CYS A 224 6.39 14.88 13.61
N VAL A 225 6.55 14.62 12.29
CA VAL A 225 7.83 14.22 11.69
C VAL A 225 8.23 15.12 10.53
N GLY A 226 9.51 15.00 10.10
CA GLY A 226 10.05 15.77 8.98
C GLY A 226 10.01 17.28 9.22
N ASP A 227 9.68 18.05 8.19
CA ASP A 227 9.62 19.51 8.21
C ASP A 227 8.28 20.05 8.72
N THR A 228 7.26 19.19 8.88
CA THR A 228 5.90 19.59 9.24
C THR A 228 5.82 20.33 10.59
N PRO A 229 6.53 19.91 11.65
CA PRO A 229 6.53 20.68 12.90
C PRO A 229 6.97 22.14 12.74
N ALA A 230 8.03 22.40 11.96
CA ALA A 230 8.49 23.76 11.69
C ALA A 230 7.46 24.56 10.90
N MET A 231 6.82 23.94 9.88
CA MET A 231 5.73 24.58 9.13
C MET A 231 4.53 24.91 10.03
N LEU A 232 4.24 24.10 11.03
CA LEU A 232 3.18 24.36 12.00
C LEU A 232 3.56 25.51 12.95
N GLU A 233 4.81 25.64 13.38
CA GLU A 233 5.28 26.79 14.17
C GLU A 233 5.14 28.09 13.39
N ASP A 234 5.56 28.10 12.12
CA ASP A 234 5.41 29.27 11.25
C ASP A 234 3.92 29.62 11.05
N ALA A 235 3.07 28.62 10.77
CA ALA A 235 1.64 28.83 10.62
C ALA A 235 0.97 29.37 11.90
N TYR A 236 1.42 28.92 13.08
CA TYR A 236 0.94 29.46 14.36
C TYR A 236 1.32 30.93 14.54
N LYS A 237 2.57 31.25 14.25
CA LYS A 237 3.06 32.62 14.32
C LYS A 237 2.37 33.56 13.33
N ASP A 238 2.09 33.07 12.12
CA ASP A 238 1.34 33.81 11.10
C ASP A 238 -0.10 34.12 11.56
N LEU A 239 -0.73 33.16 12.27
CA LEU A 239 -2.09 33.32 12.78
C LEU A 239 -2.16 34.26 14.00
N THR A 240 -1.22 34.10 14.94
CA THR A 240 -1.30 34.76 16.28
C THR A 240 -0.38 35.94 16.46
N GLY A 241 0.70 36.02 15.68
CA GLY A 241 1.80 36.97 15.88
C GLY A 241 2.78 36.55 16.99
N GLU A 242 2.57 35.41 17.63
CA GLU A 242 3.35 34.92 18.77
C GLU A 242 4.06 33.58 18.43
N ASP A 243 5.16 33.33 19.13
CA ASP A 243 5.81 32.01 19.02
C ASP A 243 4.99 30.93 19.75
N LEU A 244 4.94 29.73 19.16
CA LEU A 244 4.22 28.61 19.76
C LEU A 244 4.87 28.16 21.07
N VAL A 245 4.07 28.04 22.12
CA VAL A 245 4.48 27.45 23.39
C VAL A 245 3.89 26.05 23.48
N LEU A 246 4.77 25.06 23.61
CA LEU A 246 4.37 23.67 23.73
C LEU A 246 3.84 23.35 25.12
N SER A 247 2.76 22.60 25.19
CA SER A 247 2.23 22.03 26.44
C SER A 247 3.14 20.95 26.97
N GLU A 248 3.02 20.66 28.27
CA GLU A 248 3.73 19.54 28.90
C GLU A 248 3.40 18.21 28.16
N GLY A 249 4.43 17.46 27.81
CA GLY A 249 4.34 16.20 27.11
C GLY A 249 4.29 16.31 25.56
N CYS A 250 4.23 17.52 25.00
CA CYS A 250 4.34 17.72 23.55
C CYS A 250 5.80 17.93 23.15
N GLU A 251 6.31 17.06 22.28
CA GLU A 251 7.71 17.10 21.85
C GLU A 251 7.97 18.17 20.77
N ASN A 252 6.95 18.48 19.97
CA ASN A 252 7.01 19.49 18.91
C ASN A 252 5.60 20.03 18.56
N ALA A 253 5.54 20.95 17.58
CA ALA A 253 4.30 21.58 17.15
C ALA A 253 3.24 20.62 16.61
N GLY A 254 3.64 19.47 16.05
CA GLY A 254 2.72 18.44 15.58
C GLY A 254 1.94 17.80 16.73
N TYR A 255 2.62 17.41 17.81
CA TYR A 255 1.96 16.90 19.02
C TYR A 255 1.07 17.95 19.66
N GLU A 256 1.52 19.19 19.71
CA GLU A 256 0.73 20.30 20.25
C GLU A 256 -0.53 20.56 19.41
N PHE A 257 -0.41 20.53 18.08
CA PHE A 257 -1.54 20.68 17.17
C PHE A 257 -2.57 19.57 17.38
N LEU A 258 -2.14 18.30 17.37
CA LEU A 258 -3.03 17.17 17.57
C LEU A 258 -3.70 17.23 18.95
N LYS A 259 -2.96 17.54 20.00
CA LYS A 259 -3.51 17.73 21.33
C LYS A 259 -4.64 18.76 21.35
N ARG A 260 -4.37 19.98 20.85
CA ARG A 260 -5.38 21.05 20.79
C ARG A 260 -6.56 20.71 19.90
N LEU A 261 -6.33 20.01 18.77
CA LEU A 261 -7.40 19.53 17.91
C LEU A 261 -8.34 18.58 18.67
N TYR A 262 -7.78 17.64 19.42
CA TYR A 262 -8.58 16.70 20.22
C TYR A 262 -9.29 17.34 21.41
N GLU A 263 -8.64 18.29 22.10
CA GLU A 263 -9.24 19.10 23.16
C GLU A 263 -10.39 19.96 22.63
N ASN A 264 -10.39 20.26 21.34
CA ASN A 264 -11.46 20.99 20.66
C ASN A 264 -12.66 20.10 20.26
N GLU A 265 -12.70 18.86 20.76
CA GLU A 265 -13.80 17.90 20.67
C GLU A 265 -14.30 17.67 19.21
N PRO A 266 -13.44 17.20 18.29
CA PRO A 266 -13.88 16.91 16.94
C PRO A 266 -14.95 15.82 16.91
N ILE A 267 -15.85 15.87 15.94
CA ILE A 267 -16.87 14.84 15.71
C ILE A 267 -16.22 13.69 14.96
N PHE A 268 -16.15 12.53 15.61
CA PHE A 268 -15.59 11.35 14.99
C PHE A 268 -16.66 10.54 14.23
N THR A 269 -16.31 10.15 12.99
CA THR A 269 -17.11 9.24 12.18
C THR A 269 -16.42 7.88 12.07
N SER A 270 -17.19 6.85 11.72
CA SER A 270 -16.70 5.50 11.49
C SER A 270 -16.29 5.24 10.04
N SER A 271 -16.72 6.09 9.13
CA SER A 271 -16.52 5.96 7.69
C SER A 271 -16.20 7.32 7.06
N SER A 272 -15.41 7.32 6.00
CA SER A 272 -15.20 8.50 5.14
C SER A 272 -16.46 8.94 4.39
N ASP A 273 -17.44 8.04 4.24
CA ASP A 273 -18.71 8.36 3.60
C ASP A 273 -19.62 9.21 4.49
N ASP A 274 -19.30 9.29 5.78
CA ASP A 274 -20.04 10.05 6.80
C ASP A 274 -19.44 11.44 7.06
N VAL A 275 -18.29 11.78 6.46
CA VAL A 275 -17.60 13.09 6.58
C VAL A 275 -17.98 14.09 5.46
#